data_add70fd0140eec16bfe7bd230327707b
#
_entry.id   add70fd0140eec16bfe7bd230327707b
#
_cell.length_a   1.000
_cell.length_b   1.000
_cell.length_c   1.000
_cell.angle_alpha   90.00
_cell.angle_beta   90.00
_cell.angle_gamma   90.00
#
_symmetry.space_group_name_H-M   'P 1'
#
loop_
_entity.id
_entity.type
_entity.pdbx_description
1 polymer ?
#
loop_
_entity_poly.entity_id
_entity_poly.type
_entity_poly.pdbx_seq_one_letter_code
_entity_poly.pdbx_strand_id
1 'polypeptide(L)'
;VIGDQFGLAIPAGPAALRSGGVRFLTEAFRASGVLAADNAVTSVTGFREVGGGSTGRKVVLSVEYDRPQPGLHADLFVKFSRDLDDPIRDRGRTQMEPEVRFAALSRVPGFPIAVPAVQFADYHRPSGTGILITELIPFGRNGIEPQYHKCLDYELPDPVEHYRALLTALGRLAGSYGSATLPRRLAAHFPLNVQGATVGERAPHDAERVNRRLAQLADFVEARPGLVPANVRSREFLGRLREDVSRVVRHEHAVMRQLAADSDYVALCHWNANIDNAWFWRDAGGALRCGLLDWGCVGQLNMGMALWGAMSGAETDLWDGHFGELVALFIAEVQHCGGPRLDPGRLRRHTLLYAAVMGVAWLLDVPALIHKRFGAAAPASRTDPRIRNHESLRAPLQMMSNLLNLWERHGVGDLLDAALAEEDSVSPPAA
;
A
#
# COMPACT_ATOMS: atom_id res chain seq x y z
N VAL A 1 2.84 -22.92 16.69
CA VAL A 1 3.43 -23.51 15.46
C VAL A 1 4.92 -23.24 15.42
N ILE A 2 5.67 -24.05 14.69
CA ILE A 2 7.11 -23.86 14.49
C ILE A 2 7.32 -22.98 13.27
N GLY A 3 8.04 -21.88 13.43
CA GLY A 3 8.36 -20.98 12.33
C GLY A 3 9.35 -21.61 11.34
N ASP A 4 9.16 -21.32 10.05
CA ASP A 4 9.93 -21.95 8.97
C ASP A 4 11.38 -21.45 8.88
N GLN A 5 11.66 -20.21 9.35
CA GLN A 5 12.98 -19.58 9.21
C GLN A 5 13.92 -19.93 10.38
N PHE A 6 13.44 -19.83 11.61
CA PHE A 6 14.27 -20.01 12.80
C PHE A 6 14.02 -21.31 13.58
N GLY A 7 13.00 -22.08 13.20
CA GLY A 7 12.65 -23.32 13.91
C GLY A 7 12.13 -23.10 15.34
N LEU A 8 11.72 -21.88 15.68
CA LEU A 8 11.18 -21.54 16.99
C LEU A 8 9.66 -21.71 17.04
N ALA A 9 9.15 -22.00 18.22
CA ALA A 9 7.71 -21.98 18.47
C ALA A 9 7.21 -20.53 18.50
N ILE A 10 6.62 -20.08 17.40
CA ILE A 10 6.12 -18.69 17.29
C ILE A 10 4.71 -18.55 17.88
N PRO A 11 4.44 -17.47 18.64
CA PRO A 11 3.11 -17.14 19.14
C PRO A 11 2.14 -16.87 17.99
N ALA A 12 0.95 -17.48 18.04
CA ALA A 12 -0.08 -17.25 17.03
C ALA A 12 -0.89 -15.95 17.25
N GLY A 13 -0.72 -15.30 18.39
CA GLY A 13 -1.46 -14.09 18.74
C GLY A 13 -1.03 -13.50 20.07
N PRO A 14 -1.66 -12.37 20.50
CA PRO A 14 -1.26 -11.62 21.68
C PRO A 14 -1.25 -12.44 22.99
N ALA A 15 -2.26 -13.28 23.21
CA ALA A 15 -2.33 -14.11 24.41
C ALA A 15 -1.13 -15.09 24.50
N ALA A 16 -0.78 -15.72 23.38
CA ALA A 16 0.36 -16.64 23.31
C ALA A 16 1.69 -15.89 23.49
N LEU A 17 1.82 -14.68 22.93
CA LEU A 17 3.00 -13.84 23.15
C LEU A 17 3.12 -13.44 24.63
N ARG A 18 2.02 -13.04 25.27
CA ARG A 18 2.02 -12.68 26.69
C ARG A 18 2.45 -13.88 27.56
N SER A 19 1.96 -15.08 27.26
CA SER A 19 2.33 -16.32 27.96
C SER A 19 3.79 -16.72 27.73
N GLY A 20 4.31 -16.57 26.51
CA GLY A 20 5.71 -16.85 26.16
C GLY A 20 6.68 -15.82 26.75
N GLY A 21 6.24 -14.58 26.81
CA GLY A 21 6.88 -13.45 27.47
C GLY A 21 8.37 -13.32 27.20
N VAL A 22 9.10 -13.07 28.29
CA VAL A 22 10.54 -12.84 28.31
C VAL A 22 11.35 -13.97 27.66
N ARG A 23 10.94 -15.22 27.87
CA ARG A 23 11.65 -16.40 27.32
C ARG A 23 11.59 -16.41 25.79
N PHE A 24 10.39 -16.29 25.22
CA PHE A 24 10.22 -16.27 23.77
C PHE A 24 11.00 -15.08 23.14
N LEU A 25 10.87 -13.87 23.71
CA LEU A 25 11.54 -12.70 23.18
C LEU A 25 13.06 -12.85 23.20
N THR A 26 13.64 -13.38 24.29
CA THR A 26 15.06 -13.64 24.39
C THR A 26 15.54 -14.65 23.34
N GLU A 27 14.83 -15.79 23.21
CA GLU A 27 15.14 -16.83 22.22
C GLU A 27 15.04 -16.27 20.78
N ALA A 28 13.96 -15.55 20.49
CA ALA A 28 13.68 -14.96 19.17
C ALA A 28 14.74 -13.91 18.77
N PHE A 29 15.09 -13.01 19.69
CA PHE A 29 16.03 -11.93 19.39
C PHE A 29 17.48 -12.45 19.29
N ARG A 30 17.84 -13.49 20.03
CA ARG A 30 19.11 -14.19 19.85
C ARG A 30 19.16 -14.93 18.51
N ALA A 31 18.11 -15.66 18.17
CA ALA A 31 18.02 -16.39 16.90
C ALA A 31 18.10 -15.46 15.68
N SER A 32 17.49 -14.28 15.77
CA SER A 32 17.58 -13.26 14.72
C SER A 32 18.90 -12.49 14.70
N GLY A 33 19.77 -12.69 15.70
CA GLY A 33 21.08 -12.06 15.82
C GLY A 33 21.04 -10.58 16.25
N VAL A 34 19.90 -10.06 16.71
CA VAL A 34 19.82 -8.68 17.24
C VAL A 34 20.22 -8.60 18.71
N LEU A 35 20.06 -9.69 19.47
CA LEU A 35 20.43 -9.79 20.86
C LEU A 35 21.68 -10.70 21.01
N ALA A 36 22.71 -10.21 21.70
CA ALA A 36 23.90 -11.00 21.98
C ALA A 36 23.57 -12.25 22.80
N ALA A 37 24.36 -13.31 22.62
CA ALA A 37 24.11 -14.60 23.28
C ALA A 37 24.11 -14.52 24.82
N ASP A 38 24.86 -13.58 25.36
CA ASP A 38 25.02 -13.31 26.79
C ASP A 38 24.17 -12.16 27.33
N ASN A 39 23.24 -11.62 26.52
CA ASN A 39 22.22 -10.63 26.90
C ASN A 39 20.82 -11.25 26.84
N ALA A 40 19.88 -10.73 27.59
CA ALA A 40 18.51 -11.24 27.69
C ALA A 40 17.49 -10.12 27.78
N VAL A 41 16.25 -10.41 27.36
CA VAL A 41 15.08 -9.63 27.79
C VAL A 41 14.80 -10.01 29.23
N THR A 42 14.72 -9.05 30.15
CA THR A 42 14.54 -9.28 31.57
C THR A 42 13.10 -9.08 32.03
N SER A 43 12.38 -8.15 31.39
CA SER A 43 10.99 -7.87 31.73
C SER A 43 10.18 -7.41 30.51
N VAL A 44 8.86 -7.57 30.61
CA VAL A 44 7.86 -6.93 29.73
C VAL A 44 7.15 -5.90 30.59
N THR A 45 7.48 -4.62 30.41
CA THR A 45 6.97 -3.51 31.23
C THR A 45 5.69 -2.90 30.67
N GLY A 46 5.42 -3.11 29.39
CA GLY A 46 4.20 -2.66 28.70
C GLY A 46 3.67 -3.68 27.71
N PHE A 47 2.35 -3.85 27.68
CA PHE A 47 1.68 -4.74 26.71
C PHE A 47 0.28 -4.22 26.41
N ARG A 48 0.08 -3.63 25.25
CA ARG A 48 -1.20 -3.06 24.85
C ARG A 48 -1.57 -3.49 23.44
N GLU A 49 -2.71 -4.15 23.31
CA GLU A 49 -3.28 -4.44 22.00
C GLU A 49 -3.79 -3.13 21.36
N VAL A 50 -3.55 -3.01 20.06
CA VAL A 50 -3.98 -1.85 19.27
C VAL A 50 -4.85 -2.30 18.11
N GLY A 51 -5.92 -1.56 17.89
CA GLY A 51 -6.84 -1.78 16.77
C GLY A 51 -6.36 -1.16 15.48
N GLY A 52 -7.07 -1.45 14.39
CA GLY A 52 -6.86 -0.88 13.06
C GLY A 52 -6.10 -1.80 12.09
N GLY A 53 -6.29 -1.54 10.80
CA GLY A 53 -5.74 -2.32 9.69
C GLY A 53 -6.46 -3.65 9.46
N SER A 54 -6.18 -4.25 8.30
CA SER A 54 -6.90 -5.44 7.79
C SER A 54 -6.15 -6.75 7.98
N THR A 55 -4.91 -6.76 8.46
CA THR A 55 -3.96 -7.88 8.31
C THR A 55 -3.72 -8.69 9.58
N GLY A 56 -4.54 -8.57 10.61
CA GLY A 56 -4.40 -9.35 11.84
C GLY A 56 -4.25 -8.49 13.09
N ARG A 57 -3.86 -9.12 14.21
CA ARG A 57 -3.77 -8.44 15.51
C ARG A 57 -2.43 -7.74 15.70
N LYS A 58 -2.44 -6.70 16.51
CA LYS A 58 -1.27 -5.85 16.75
C LYS A 58 -1.10 -5.55 18.22
N VAL A 59 0.15 -5.46 18.67
CA VAL A 59 0.52 -5.15 20.05
C VAL A 59 1.62 -4.10 20.06
N VAL A 60 1.50 -3.14 20.93
CA VAL A 60 2.62 -2.31 21.39
C VAL A 60 3.17 -2.95 22.65
N LEU A 61 4.47 -3.20 22.64
CA LEU A 61 5.19 -3.93 23.66
C LEU A 61 6.35 -3.07 24.16
N SER A 62 6.54 -2.96 25.48
CA SER A 62 7.74 -2.36 26.08
C SER A 62 8.49 -3.42 26.86
N VAL A 63 9.82 -3.44 26.69
CA VAL A 63 10.72 -4.44 27.30
C VAL A 63 11.94 -3.80 27.91
N GLU A 64 12.54 -4.50 28.87
CA GLU A 64 13.85 -4.20 29.41
C GLU A 64 14.84 -5.32 29.06
N TYR A 65 16.09 -4.96 28.94
CA TYR A 65 17.20 -5.86 28.65
C TYR A 65 18.18 -5.91 29.83
N ASP A 66 18.87 -7.01 29.98
CA ASP A 66 19.91 -7.17 31.02
C ASP A 66 20.98 -6.08 30.90
N ARG A 67 21.35 -5.72 29.68
CA ARG A 67 22.29 -4.62 29.40
C ARG A 67 21.97 -3.90 28.08
N PRO A 68 22.33 -2.60 28.00
CA PRO A 68 22.23 -1.87 26.75
C PRO A 68 23.08 -2.50 25.63
N GLN A 69 22.55 -2.50 24.42
CA GLN A 69 23.26 -2.97 23.23
C GLN A 69 22.79 -2.14 22.02
N PRO A 70 23.71 -1.68 21.14
CA PRO A 70 23.32 -0.97 19.93
C PRO A 70 22.31 -1.77 19.08
N GLY A 71 21.31 -1.09 18.54
CA GLY A 71 20.27 -1.70 17.70
C GLY A 71 19.12 -2.37 18.45
N LEU A 72 19.15 -2.44 19.80
CA LEU A 72 18.01 -2.85 20.60
C LEU A 72 17.05 -1.68 20.82
N HIS A 73 15.78 -1.97 20.72
CA HIS A 73 14.69 -1.03 20.96
C HIS A 73 13.86 -1.53 22.15
N ALA A 74 13.58 -0.64 23.12
CA ALA A 74 12.75 -0.96 24.29
C ALA A 74 11.27 -0.96 23.94
N ASP A 75 10.82 -0.05 23.06
CA ASP A 75 9.46 0.01 22.59
C ASP A 75 9.34 -0.68 21.23
N LEU A 76 8.45 -1.66 21.15
CA LEU A 76 8.30 -2.56 20.02
C LEU A 76 6.87 -2.55 19.49
N PHE A 77 6.75 -2.73 18.18
CA PHE A 77 5.49 -3.01 17.51
C PHE A 77 5.48 -4.47 17.07
N VAL A 78 4.43 -5.19 17.44
CA VAL A 78 4.25 -6.60 17.10
C VAL A 78 3.01 -6.77 16.24
N LYS A 79 3.17 -7.42 15.09
CA LYS A 79 2.08 -7.77 14.18
C LYS A 79 1.97 -9.28 14.06
N PHE A 80 0.75 -9.77 14.06
CA PHE A 80 0.41 -11.18 13.89
C PHE A 80 -0.44 -11.37 12.65
N SER A 81 -0.46 -12.60 12.13
CA SER A 81 -1.48 -13.01 11.17
C SER A 81 -2.87 -12.91 11.78
N ARG A 82 -3.92 -13.01 10.96
CA ARG A 82 -5.30 -13.14 11.43
C ARG A 82 -5.47 -14.34 12.34
N ASP A 83 -6.40 -14.24 13.26
CA ASP A 83 -6.75 -15.34 14.16
C ASP A 83 -7.18 -16.59 13.38
N LEU A 84 -6.95 -17.76 13.94
CA LEU A 84 -7.20 -19.05 13.27
C LEU A 84 -8.68 -19.29 12.97
N ASP A 85 -9.57 -18.68 13.72
CA ASP A 85 -11.03 -18.74 13.61
C ASP A 85 -11.65 -17.60 12.80
N ASP A 86 -10.82 -16.68 12.28
CA ASP A 86 -11.30 -15.59 11.41
C ASP A 86 -11.83 -16.17 10.08
N PRO A 87 -13.11 -15.96 9.71
CA PRO A 87 -13.72 -16.56 8.53
C PRO A 87 -13.08 -16.10 7.21
N ILE A 88 -12.34 -14.98 7.22
CA ILE A 88 -11.60 -14.51 6.05
C ILE A 88 -10.10 -14.82 6.13
N ARG A 89 -9.67 -15.63 7.12
CA ARG A 89 -8.26 -15.99 7.30
C ARG A 89 -7.67 -16.59 6.04
N ASP A 90 -8.36 -17.53 5.41
CA ASP A 90 -7.82 -18.23 4.24
C ASP A 90 -7.61 -17.29 3.05
N ARG A 91 -8.43 -16.24 2.90
CA ARG A 91 -8.23 -15.20 1.90
C ARG A 91 -7.03 -14.31 2.21
N GLY A 92 -6.79 -14.02 3.49
CA GLY A 92 -5.67 -13.22 3.97
C GLY A 92 -4.43 -14.04 4.38
N ARG A 93 -4.45 -15.34 4.18
CA ARG A 93 -3.46 -16.31 4.66
C ARG A 93 -2.03 -15.94 4.25
N THR A 94 -1.86 -15.47 3.03
CA THR A 94 -0.55 -15.14 2.46
C THR A 94 -0.11 -13.70 2.69
N GLN A 95 -0.96 -12.84 3.28
CA GLN A 95 -0.64 -11.40 3.44
C GLN A 95 0.55 -11.13 4.36
N MET A 96 0.78 -11.99 5.35
CA MET A 96 1.90 -11.84 6.30
C MET A 96 3.23 -12.34 5.71
N GLU A 97 3.21 -13.27 4.78
CA GLU A 97 4.43 -13.88 4.22
C GLU A 97 5.31 -12.88 3.48
N PRO A 98 4.80 -12.01 2.57
CA PRO A 98 5.61 -10.98 1.93
C PRO A 98 6.23 -10.01 2.93
N GLU A 99 5.50 -9.64 3.97
CA GLU A 99 5.98 -8.72 5.00
C GLU A 99 7.13 -9.34 5.84
N VAL A 100 7.02 -10.61 6.21
CA VAL A 100 8.10 -11.36 6.90
C VAL A 100 9.34 -11.50 6.00
N ARG A 101 9.15 -11.81 4.72
CA ARG A 101 10.24 -11.87 3.75
C ARG A 101 10.92 -10.52 3.55
N PHE A 102 10.13 -9.46 3.49
CA PHE A 102 10.64 -8.11 3.38
C PHE A 102 11.41 -7.69 4.64
N ALA A 103 10.94 -8.08 5.82
CA ALA A 103 11.64 -7.84 7.07
C ALA A 103 13.06 -8.44 7.07
N ALA A 104 13.26 -9.64 6.50
CA ALA A 104 14.58 -10.21 6.32
C ALA A 104 15.41 -9.42 5.29
N LEU A 105 14.81 -9.00 4.17
CA LEU A 105 15.46 -8.21 3.14
C LEU A 105 15.90 -6.84 3.65
N SER A 106 15.07 -6.16 4.43
CA SER A 106 15.35 -4.80 4.91
C SER A 106 16.55 -4.70 5.86
N ARG A 107 17.05 -5.84 6.35
CA ARG A 107 18.25 -5.91 7.22
C ARG A 107 19.57 -5.93 6.46
N VAL A 108 19.55 -5.99 5.12
CA VAL A 108 20.80 -5.95 4.35
C VAL A 108 21.50 -4.60 4.52
N PRO A 109 22.83 -4.57 4.69
CA PRO A 109 23.57 -3.32 4.79
C PRO A 109 23.33 -2.43 3.55
N GLY A 110 23.09 -1.14 3.79
CA GLY A 110 22.84 -0.18 2.71
C GLY A 110 21.44 -0.29 2.10
N PHE A 111 20.47 -0.83 2.82
CA PHE A 111 19.08 -0.83 2.37
C PHE A 111 18.64 0.61 1.99
N PRO A 112 18.00 0.84 0.82
CA PRO A 112 17.94 2.15 0.18
C PRO A 112 17.00 3.17 0.86
N ILE A 113 16.11 2.69 1.74
CA ILE A 113 15.09 3.52 2.39
C ILE A 113 15.00 3.22 3.89
N ALA A 114 14.45 4.16 4.65
CA ALA A 114 14.16 3.94 6.06
C ALA A 114 12.94 3.02 6.22
N VAL A 115 13.10 2.00 7.06
CA VAL A 115 12.05 1.05 7.46
C VAL A 115 12.20 0.77 8.94
N PRO A 116 11.14 0.37 9.66
CA PRO A 116 11.26 0.06 11.09
C PRO A 116 12.29 -1.04 11.33
N ALA A 117 13.17 -0.83 12.32
CA ALA A 117 14.21 -1.79 12.66
C ALA A 117 13.61 -3.12 13.10
N VAL A 118 13.92 -4.19 12.35
CA VAL A 118 13.35 -5.53 12.59
C VAL A 118 14.11 -6.22 13.72
N GLN A 119 13.39 -6.60 14.78
CA GLN A 119 13.93 -7.38 15.89
C GLN A 119 13.76 -8.88 15.66
N PHE A 120 12.58 -9.30 15.13
CA PHE A 120 12.32 -10.70 14.79
C PHE A 120 11.18 -10.77 13.76
N ALA A 121 11.24 -11.72 12.84
CA ALA A 121 10.13 -12.05 11.94
C ALA A 121 10.21 -13.51 11.54
N ASP A 122 9.11 -14.25 11.66
CA ASP A 122 9.02 -15.63 11.21
C ASP A 122 7.60 -15.97 10.74
N TYR A 123 7.48 -17.01 9.95
CA TYR A 123 6.23 -17.43 9.32
C TYR A 123 6.18 -18.94 9.20
N HIS A 124 5.01 -19.52 9.43
CA HIS A 124 4.73 -20.95 9.21
C HIS A 124 3.76 -21.08 8.04
N ARG A 125 4.28 -21.44 6.87
CA ARG A 125 3.53 -21.46 5.60
C ARG A 125 2.31 -22.36 5.62
N PRO A 126 2.38 -23.62 6.16
CA PRO A 126 1.20 -24.50 6.16
C PRO A 126 -0.01 -23.93 6.88
N SER A 127 0.17 -23.21 8.00
CA SER A 127 -0.94 -22.61 8.75
C SER A 127 -1.21 -21.14 8.41
N GLY A 128 -0.33 -20.45 7.67
CA GLY A 128 -0.40 -19.01 7.44
C GLY A 128 -0.16 -18.18 8.71
N THR A 129 0.45 -18.75 9.74
CA THR A 129 0.75 -18.06 11.00
C THR A 129 2.09 -17.36 10.89
N GLY A 130 2.13 -16.06 11.19
CA GLY A 130 3.36 -15.27 11.21
C GLY A 130 3.38 -14.29 12.36
N ILE A 131 4.58 -13.87 12.69
CA ILE A 131 4.86 -12.79 13.64
C ILE A 131 5.94 -11.88 13.07
N LEU A 132 5.76 -10.57 13.24
CA LEU A 132 6.75 -9.55 12.94
C LEU A 132 6.89 -8.66 14.17
N ILE A 133 8.12 -8.49 14.64
CA ILE A 133 8.49 -7.59 15.75
C ILE A 133 9.47 -6.57 15.23
N THR A 134 9.09 -5.29 15.30
CA THR A 134 9.93 -4.16 14.90
C THR A 134 10.06 -3.13 16.02
N GLU A 135 10.91 -2.15 15.85
CA GLU A 135 10.84 -0.94 16.67
C GLU A 135 9.44 -0.30 16.53
N LEU A 136 9.00 0.38 17.57
CA LEU A 136 7.82 1.23 17.54
C LEU A 136 8.25 2.63 17.07
N ILE A 137 7.72 3.08 15.93
CA ILE A 137 7.99 4.46 15.47
C ILE A 137 7.38 5.46 16.46
N PRO A 138 8.17 6.37 17.02
CA PRO A 138 7.72 7.28 18.07
C PRO A 138 7.03 8.52 17.48
N PHE A 139 5.90 8.34 16.80
CA PHE A 139 5.15 9.44 16.21
C PHE A 139 4.91 10.60 17.17
N GLY A 140 5.13 11.83 16.70
CA GLY A 140 4.98 13.07 17.48
C GLY A 140 6.10 13.30 18.52
N ARG A 141 7.18 12.51 18.48
CA ARG A 141 8.32 12.60 19.43
C ARG A 141 9.64 12.42 18.72
N ASN A 142 10.74 12.87 19.35
CA ASN A 142 12.12 12.68 18.88
C ASN A 142 12.37 13.20 17.45
N GLY A 143 11.72 14.30 17.06
CA GLY A 143 11.84 14.87 15.71
C GLY A 143 11.03 14.16 14.63
N ILE A 144 10.28 13.12 14.98
CA ILE A 144 9.34 12.46 14.07
C ILE A 144 7.99 13.18 14.14
N GLU A 145 7.42 13.48 12.98
CA GLU A 145 6.12 14.12 12.88
C GLU A 145 4.99 13.25 13.45
N PRO A 146 3.80 13.83 13.79
CA PRO A 146 2.63 13.05 14.17
C PRO A 146 2.25 12.03 13.10
N GLN A 147 1.57 10.95 13.50
CA GLN A 147 1.02 10.01 12.52
C GLN A 147 -0.14 10.68 11.77
N TYR A 148 -0.03 10.67 10.45
CA TYR A 148 -1.11 11.15 9.58
C TYR A 148 -2.07 10.02 9.23
N HIS A 149 -3.32 10.35 8.99
CA HIS A 149 -4.37 9.38 8.70
C HIS A 149 -4.75 9.39 7.23
N LYS A 150 -5.01 8.24 6.68
CA LYS A 150 -5.40 8.05 5.28
C LYS A 150 -6.55 8.98 4.87
N CYS A 151 -6.38 9.67 3.75
CA CYS A 151 -7.36 10.59 3.17
C CYS A 151 -7.78 11.76 4.10
N LEU A 152 -6.86 12.21 4.94
CA LEU A 152 -6.95 13.45 5.69
C LEU A 152 -5.78 14.38 5.35
N ASP A 153 -5.31 14.35 4.11
CA ASP A 153 -4.11 15.03 3.65
C ASP A 153 -4.22 16.56 3.74
N TYR A 154 -5.44 17.10 3.79
CA TYR A 154 -5.70 18.52 4.10
C TYR A 154 -5.31 18.93 5.53
N GLU A 155 -4.97 17.97 6.39
CA GLU A 155 -4.40 18.20 7.72
C GLU A 155 -2.87 18.22 7.74
N LEU A 156 -2.20 17.87 6.61
CA LEU A 156 -0.77 17.96 6.47
C LEU A 156 -0.31 19.43 6.42
N PRO A 157 0.82 19.77 7.04
CA PRO A 157 1.35 21.14 6.98
C PRO A 157 1.71 21.58 5.55
N ASP A 158 2.30 20.68 4.76
CA ASP A 158 2.64 20.85 3.34
C ASP A 158 2.48 19.50 2.63
N PRO A 159 1.28 19.21 2.06
CA PRO A 159 1.03 17.96 1.36
C PRO A 159 2.02 17.70 0.22
N VAL A 160 2.42 18.71 -0.52
CA VAL A 160 3.34 18.57 -1.67
C VAL A 160 4.72 18.12 -1.22
N GLU A 161 5.28 18.73 -0.16
CA GLU A 161 6.56 18.33 0.42
C GLU A 161 6.52 16.88 0.94
N HIS A 162 5.42 16.48 1.59
CA HIS A 162 5.24 15.12 2.09
C HIS A 162 5.19 14.09 0.96
N TYR A 163 4.45 14.37 -0.12
CA TYR A 163 4.41 13.48 -1.28
C TYR A 163 5.72 13.44 -2.06
N ARG A 164 6.48 14.54 -2.11
CA ARG A 164 7.85 14.52 -2.63
C ARG A 164 8.76 13.59 -1.81
N ALA A 165 8.72 13.68 -0.49
CA ALA A 165 9.51 12.80 0.37
C ALA A 165 9.10 11.32 0.22
N LEU A 166 7.79 11.04 0.15
CA LEU A 166 7.23 9.72 -0.04
C LEU A 166 7.66 9.11 -1.38
N LEU A 167 7.50 9.85 -2.49
CA LEU A 167 7.84 9.34 -3.82
C LEU A 167 9.35 9.26 -4.04
N THR A 168 10.15 10.09 -3.35
CA THR A 168 11.60 9.91 -3.27
C THR A 168 11.96 8.55 -2.65
N ALA A 169 11.34 8.17 -1.52
CA ALA A 169 11.57 6.87 -0.91
C ALA A 169 11.16 5.71 -1.83
N LEU A 170 9.99 5.80 -2.47
CA LEU A 170 9.53 4.80 -3.42
C LEU A 170 10.42 4.69 -4.67
N GLY A 171 10.87 5.83 -5.22
CA GLY A 171 11.79 5.86 -6.36
C GLY A 171 13.13 5.22 -6.03
N ARG A 172 13.66 5.45 -4.83
CA ARG A 172 14.90 4.82 -4.35
C ARG A 172 14.75 3.31 -4.22
N LEU A 173 13.66 2.83 -3.65
CA LEU A 173 13.39 1.40 -3.55
C LEU A 173 13.33 0.74 -4.94
N ALA A 174 12.52 1.30 -5.84
CA ALA A 174 12.33 0.79 -7.19
C ALA A 174 13.63 0.84 -8.01
N GLY A 175 14.36 1.96 -7.95
CA GLY A 175 15.61 2.15 -8.68
C GLY A 175 16.75 1.28 -8.18
N SER A 176 16.76 0.93 -6.89
CA SER A 176 17.77 0.02 -6.32
C SER A 176 17.51 -1.45 -6.69
N TYR A 177 16.34 -1.79 -7.22
CA TYR A 177 16.02 -3.15 -7.63
C TYR A 177 16.88 -3.56 -8.84
N GLY A 178 17.63 -4.64 -8.69
CA GLY A 178 18.63 -5.09 -9.66
C GLY A 178 20.06 -4.62 -9.37
N SER A 179 20.26 -3.76 -8.35
CA SER A 179 21.58 -3.36 -7.85
C SER A 179 22.26 -4.46 -7.04
N ALA A 180 23.50 -4.21 -6.60
CA ALA A 180 24.21 -5.10 -5.69
C ALA A 180 23.48 -5.29 -4.34
N THR A 181 22.83 -4.25 -3.84
CA THR A 181 22.06 -4.26 -2.58
C THR A 181 20.75 -5.02 -2.71
N LEU A 182 20.02 -4.82 -3.82
CA LEU A 182 18.74 -5.50 -4.11
C LEU A 182 18.82 -6.27 -5.43
N PRO A 183 19.62 -7.35 -5.51
CA PRO A 183 19.84 -8.07 -6.75
C PRO A 183 18.58 -8.74 -7.28
N ARG A 184 18.44 -8.83 -8.60
CA ARG A 184 17.26 -9.42 -9.29
C ARG A 184 16.92 -10.85 -8.84
N ARG A 185 17.87 -11.60 -8.29
CA ARG A 185 17.60 -12.93 -7.71
C ARG A 185 16.59 -12.88 -6.55
N LEU A 186 16.41 -11.74 -5.90
CA LEU A 186 15.37 -11.53 -4.90
C LEU A 186 13.96 -11.63 -5.49
N ALA A 187 13.81 -11.53 -6.81
CA ALA A 187 12.55 -11.75 -7.51
C ALA A 187 11.90 -13.10 -7.18
N ALA A 188 12.70 -14.13 -6.89
CA ALA A 188 12.19 -15.43 -6.46
C ALA A 188 11.42 -15.37 -5.13
N HIS A 189 11.73 -14.41 -4.27
CA HIS A 189 11.04 -14.20 -3.00
C HIS A 189 9.79 -13.31 -3.11
N PHE A 190 9.73 -12.50 -4.17
CA PHE A 190 8.64 -11.57 -4.46
C PHE A 190 8.21 -11.77 -5.93
N PRO A 191 7.55 -12.88 -6.27
CA PRO A 191 7.19 -13.18 -7.65
C PRO A 191 6.26 -12.10 -8.21
N LEU A 192 6.45 -11.76 -9.49
CA LEU A 192 5.54 -10.87 -10.18
C LEU A 192 4.17 -11.55 -10.26
N ASN A 193 3.21 -11.00 -9.54
CA ASN A 193 1.84 -11.46 -9.56
C ASN A 193 0.91 -10.34 -10.04
N VAL A 194 0.76 -10.25 -11.34
CA VAL A 194 -0.05 -9.22 -11.98
C VAL A 194 -1.52 -9.33 -11.61
N GLN A 195 -2.03 -10.55 -11.49
CA GLN A 195 -3.44 -10.79 -11.11
C GLN A 195 -3.68 -10.50 -9.63
N GLY A 196 -2.75 -10.87 -8.75
CA GLY A 196 -2.83 -10.60 -7.31
C GLY A 196 -2.64 -9.13 -6.95
N ALA A 197 -2.03 -8.34 -7.83
CA ALA A 197 -1.84 -6.91 -7.63
C ALA A 197 -3.14 -6.09 -7.72
N THR A 198 -4.24 -6.68 -8.15
CA THR A 198 -5.59 -6.08 -8.06
C THR A 198 -6.19 -6.19 -6.65
N VAL A 199 -5.36 -6.48 -5.64
CA VAL A 199 -5.69 -6.50 -4.21
C VAL A 199 -6.90 -7.36 -3.86
N GLY A 200 -6.60 -8.62 -3.57
CA GLY A 200 -7.55 -9.59 -3.04
C GLY A 200 -8.34 -10.32 -4.12
N GLU A 201 -8.94 -11.41 -3.69
CA GLU A 201 -9.87 -12.16 -4.53
C GLU A 201 -11.12 -11.34 -4.80
N ARG A 202 -11.45 -11.15 -6.06
CA ARG A 202 -12.71 -10.56 -6.50
C ARG A 202 -13.48 -11.53 -7.37
N ALA A 203 -14.80 -11.43 -7.31
CA ALA A 203 -15.65 -12.12 -8.27
C ALA A 203 -15.40 -11.54 -9.69
N PRO A 204 -15.45 -12.36 -10.73
CA PRO A 204 -15.44 -11.88 -12.11
C PRO A 204 -16.46 -10.76 -12.33
N HIS A 205 -16.16 -9.85 -13.24
CA HIS A 205 -17.12 -8.80 -13.61
C HIS A 205 -18.37 -9.43 -14.23
N ASP A 206 -19.52 -9.00 -13.71
CA ASP A 206 -20.83 -9.27 -14.27
C ASP A 206 -21.38 -7.97 -14.85
N ALA A 207 -21.77 -8.01 -16.12
CA ALA A 207 -22.23 -6.83 -16.86
C ALA A 207 -23.46 -6.17 -16.21
N GLU A 208 -24.42 -6.95 -15.68
CA GLU A 208 -25.56 -6.40 -14.97
C GLU A 208 -25.15 -5.69 -13.69
N ARG A 209 -24.23 -6.28 -12.94
CA ARG A 209 -23.69 -5.69 -11.72
C ARG A 209 -22.96 -4.40 -12.01
N VAL A 210 -22.10 -4.37 -13.03
CA VAL A 210 -21.37 -3.17 -13.45
C VAL A 210 -22.34 -2.07 -13.87
N ASN A 211 -23.32 -2.37 -14.71
CA ASN A 211 -24.34 -1.40 -15.14
C ASN A 211 -25.16 -0.84 -13.98
N ARG A 212 -25.54 -1.68 -13.02
CA ARG A 212 -26.25 -1.26 -11.81
C ARG A 212 -25.39 -0.30 -10.96
N ARG A 213 -24.09 -0.60 -10.79
CA ARG A 213 -23.15 0.29 -10.07
C ARG A 213 -23.01 1.65 -10.74
N LEU A 214 -22.94 1.67 -12.07
CA LEU A 214 -22.85 2.92 -12.85
C LEU A 214 -24.16 3.73 -12.77
N ALA A 215 -25.32 3.09 -12.76
CA ALA A 215 -26.58 3.77 -12.52
C ALA A 215 -26.61 4.38 -11.11
N GLN A 216 -26.23 3.61 -10.09
CA GLN A 216 -26.14 4.11 -8.71
C GLN A 216 -25.13 5.27 -8.57
N LEU A 217 -24.01 5.23 -9.31
CA LEU A 217 -23.06 6.33 -9.34
C LEU A 217 -23.68 7.59 -9.95
N ALA A 218 -24.44 7.48 -11.05
CA ALA A 218 -25.10 8.62 -11.67
C ALA A 218 -26.13 9.25 -10.72
N ASP A 219 -26.96 8.43 -10.07
CA ASP A 219 -27.95 8.88 -9.07
C ASP A 219 -27.22 9.55 -7.87
N PHE A 220 -26.09 8.99 -7.44
CA PHE A 220 -25.30 9.53 -6.34
C PHE A 220 -24.70 10.90 -6.68
N VAL A 221 -24.14 11.06 -7.88
CA VAL A 221 -23.56 12.32 -8.36
C VAL A 221 -24.62 13.42 -8.42
N GLU A 222 -25.83 13.10 -8.92
CA GLU A 222 -26.94 14.03 -8.98
C GLU A 222 -27.45 14.41 -7.57
N ALA A 223 -27.64 13.41 -6.71
CA ALA A 223 -28.18 13.62 -5.37
C ALA A 223 -27.18 14.21 -4.36
N ARG A 224 -25.86 14.04 -4.59
CA ARG A 224 -24.79 14.39 -3.65
C ARG A 224 -23.60 15.08 -4.35
N PRO A 225 -23.81 16.15 -5.11
CA PRO A 225 -22.75 16.80 -5.88
C PRO A 225 -21.57 17.30 -5.02
N GLY A 226 -21.79 17.60 -3.73
CA GLY A 226 -20.74 18.02 -2.82
C GLY A 226 -19.77 16.89 -2.38
N LEU A 227 -20.08 15.63 -2.69
CA LEU A 227 -19.23 14.48 -2.38
C LEU A 227 -18.31 14.05 -3.53
N VAL A 228 -18.44 14.67 -4.71
CA VAL A 228 -17.63 14.38 -5.90
C VAL A 228 -17.07 15.66 -6.52
N PRO A 229 -15.94 15.59 -7.25
CA PRO A 229 -15.35 16.73 -7.96
C PRO A 229 -16.34 17.36 -8.96
N ALA A 230 -16.16 18.65 -9.25
CA ALA A 230 -17.09 19.38 -10.12
C ALA A 230 -17.06 18.87 -11.57
N ASN A 231 -15.90 18.51 -12.09
CA ASN A 231 -15.69 18.07 -13.47
C ASN A 231 -16.41 16.73 -13.81
N VAL A 232 -16.75 15.91 -12.80
CA VAL A 232 -17.37 14.59 -13.03
C VAL A 232 -18.91 14.60 -12.91
N ARG A 233 -19.53 15.79 -12.78
CA ARG A 233 -20.98 15.92 -12.55
C ARG A 233 -21.80 15.99 -13.82
N SER A 234 -21.19 16.13 -14.98
CA SER A 234 -21.93 16.28 -16.25
C SER A 234 -22.52 14.94 -16.71
N ARG A 235 -23.71 15.02 -17.35
CA ARG A 235 -24.33 13.84 -17.98
C ARG A 235 -23.47 13.29 -19.12
N GLU A 236 -22.73 14.15 -19.78
CA GLU A 236 -21.81 13.77 -20.84
C GLU A 236 -20.68 12.90 -20.33
N PHE A 237 -20.01 13.31 -19.23
CA PHE A 237 -19.00 12.50 -18.57
C PHE A 237 -19.56 11.14 -18.13
N LEU A 238 -20.72 11.12 -17.46
CA LEU A 238 -21.33 9.88 -16.97
C LEU A 238 -21.72 8.93 -18.11
N GLY A 239 -22.09 9.47 -19.27
CA GLY A 239 -22.33 8.71 -20.49
C GLY A 239 -21.05 8.06 -21.03
N ARG A 240 -20.00 8.85 -21.23
CA ARG A 240 -18.67 8.35 -21.65
C ARG A 240 -18.13 7.32 -20.68
N LEU A 241 -18.18 7.60 -19.37
CA LEU A 241 -17.72 6.68 -18.33
C LEU A 241 -18.37 5.30 -18.44
N ARG A 242 -19.66 5.23 -18.76
CA ARG A 242 -20.37 3.95 -18.93
C ARG A 242 -19.81 3.14 -20.09
N GLU A 243 -19.52 3.78 -21.21
CA GLU A 243 -18.91 3.15 -22.38
C GLU A 243 -17.48 2.69 -22.08
N ASP A 244 -16.69 3.57 -21.48
CA ASP A 244 -15.29 3.31 -21.12
C ASP A 244 -15.17 2.17 -20.11
N VAL A 245 -15.98 2.14 -19.06
CA VAL A 245 -15.99 1.06 -18.05
C VAL A 245 -16.29 -0.28 -18.72
N SER A 246 -17.21 -0.33 -19.67
CA SER A 246 -17.51 -1.56 -20.42
C SER A 246 -16.29 -2.06 -21.21
N ARG A 247 -15.50 -1.13 -21.77
CA ARG A 247 -14.24 -1.45 -22.47
C ARG A 247 -13.14 -1.89 -21.49
N VAL A 248 -12.98 -1.19 -20.37
CA VAL A 248 -12.00 -1.58 -19.32
C VAL A 248 -12.27 -3.00 -18.83
N VAL A 249 -13.54 -3.34 -18.55
CA VAL A 249 -13.94 -4.70 -18.13
C VAL A 249 -13.58 -5.74 -19.19
N ARG A 250 -13.82 -5.45 -20.45
CA ARG A 250 -13.52 -6.35 -21.58
C ARG A 250 -12.02 -6.59 -21.76
N HIS A 251 -11.22 -5.55 -21.58
CA HIS A 251 -9.79 -5.54 -21.89
C HIS A 251 -8.88 -5.55 -20.65
N GLU A 252 -9.43 -5.77 -19.46
CA GLU A 252 -8.67 -5.78 -18.21
C GLU A 252 -7.43 -6.68 -18.26
N HIS A 253 -7.61 -7.92 -18.76
CA HIS A 253 -6.49 -8.87 -18.84
C HIS A 253 -5.41 -8.40 -19.82
N ALA A 254 -5.77 -7.73 -20.90
CA ALA A 254 -4.81 -7.15 -21.85
C ALA A 254 -4.00 -6.04 -21.18
N VAL A 255 -4.67 -5.10 -20.51
CA VAL A 255 -4.01 -4.03 -19.74
C VAL A 255 -3.04 -4.61 -18.70
N MET A 256 -3.49 -5.60 -17.92
CA MET A 256 -2.64 -6.18 -16.88
C MET A 256 -1.45 -6.96 -17.45
N ARG A 257 -1.60 -7.65 -18.59
CA ARG A 257 -0.48 -8.28 -19.30
C ARG A 257 0.53 -7.25 -19.79
N GLN A 258 0.08 -6.15 -20.37
CA GLN A 258 0.94 -5.07 -20.85
C GLN A 258 1.75 -4.45 -19.69
N LEU A 259 1.10 -4.18 -18.55
CA LEU A 259 1.80 -3.68 -17.35
C LEU A 259 2.85 -4.66 -16.83
N ALA A 260 2.65 -5.97 -16.99
CA ALA A 260 3.60 -7.00 -16.58
C ALA A 260 4.74 -7.21 -17.57
N ALA A 261 4.45 -7.09 -18.85
CA ALA A 261 5.42 -7.34 -19.92
C ALA A 261 6.49 -6.25 -20.03
N ASP A 262 6.21 -5.04 -19.55
CA ASP A 262 7.10 -3.89 -19.61
C ASP A 262 8.15 -3.95 -18.48
N SER A 263 9.18 -4.77 -18.70
CA SER A 263 10.17 -5.13 -17.68
C SER A 263 10.94 -3.94 -17.10
N ASP A 264 11.12 -2.86 -17.86
CA ASP A 264 11.79 -1.65 -17.37
C ASP A 264 10.94 -0.91 -16.34
N TYR A 265 9.62 -1.09 -16.39
CA TYR A 265 8.69 -0.49 -15.45
C TYR A 265 8.32 -1.42 -14.28
N VAL A 266 8.91 -2.63 -14.20
CA VAL A 266 8.68 -3.58 -13.11
C VAL A 266 9.84 -3.56 -12.12
N ALA A 267 9.54 -3.30 -10.85
CA ALA A 267 10.52 -3.27 -9.78
C ALA A 267 9.93 -3.82 -8.47
N LEU A 268 10.78 -3.94 -7.44
CA LEU A 268 10.30 -4.15 -6.08
C LEU A 268 9.63 -2.87 -5.58
N CYS A 269 8.35 -2.95 -5.32
CA CYS A 269 7.52 -1.81 -4.95
C CYS A 269 6.71 -2.08 -3.68
N HIS A 270 6.34 -1.00 -3.00
CA HIS A 270 5.34 -0.99 -1.96
C HIS A 270 4.00 -0.49 -2.55
N TRP A 271 3.02 -1.39 -2.72
CA TRP A 271 1.77 -1.00 -3.36
C TRP A 271 0.92 -0.04 -2.52
N ASN A 272 0.92 -0.19 -1.20
CA ASN A 272 0.05 0.58 -0.28
C ASN A 272 0.82 1.64 0.51
N ALA A 273 1.76 2.33 -0.12
CA ALA A 273 2.56 3.39 0.50
C ALA A 273 1.80 4.72 0.58
N ASN A 274 0.59 4.71 1.17
CA ASN A 274 -0.15 5.93 1.46
C ASN A 274 0.48 6.68 2.63
N ILE A 275 0.05 7.91 2.86
CA ILE A 275 0.57 8.79 3.92
C ILE A 275 0.49 8.17 5.32
N ASP A 276 -0.54 7.35 5.59
CA ASP A 276 -0.74 6.63 6.85
C ASP A 276 0.24 5.46 7.06
N ASN A 277 0.87 4.98 6.00
CA ASN A 277 1.91 3.96 5.99
C ASN A 277 3.32 4.55 5.87
N ALA A 278 3.48 5.81 6.24
CA ALA A 278 4.74 6.53 6.25
C ALA A 278 4.97 7.25 7.58
N TRP A 279 6.24 7.55 7.87
CA TRP A 279 6.59 8.50 8.90
C TRP A 279 7.59 9.51 8.36
N PHE A 280 7.57 10.72 8.93
CA PHE A 280 8.31 11.84 8.40
C PHE A 280 9.18 12.47 9.49
N TRP A 281 10.35 12.97 9.09
CA TRP A 281 11.25 13.75 9.95
C TRP A 281 12.07 14.70 9.09
N ARG A 282 12.64 15.73 9.73
CA ARG A 282 13.59 16.59 9.05
C ARG A 282 15.01 16.16 9.36
N ASP A 283 15.83 16.05 8.33
CA ASP A 283 17.25 15.79 8.49
C ASP A 283 18.02 17.02 9.02
N ALA A 284 19.31 16.89 9.25
CA ALA A 284 20.16 17.99 9.74
C ALA A 284 20.21 19.22 8.80
N GLY A 285 19.91 19.04 7.51
CA GLY A 285 19.78 20.11 6.51
C GLY A 285 18.40 20.72 6.44
N GLY A 286 17.44 20.23 7.24
CA GLY A 286 16.05 20.70 7.24
C GLY A 286 15.16 20.05 6.18
N ALA A 287 15.69 19.18 5.32
CA ALA A 287 14.92 18.49 4.29
C ALA A 287 14.01 17.42 4.91
N LEU A 288 12.75 17.38 4.46
CA LEU A 288 11.80 16.36 4.90
C LEU A 288 12.20 15.00 4.34
N ARG A 289 12.27 14.00 5.21
CA ARG A 289 12.57 12.61 4.92
C ARG A 289 11.38 11.73 5.23
N CYS A 290 11.32 10.59 4.57
CA CYS A 290 10.24 9.63 4.69
C CYS A 290 10.78 8.23 4.93
N GLY A 291 10.19 7.52 5.89
CA GLY A 291 10.30 6.08 6.05
C GLY A 291 8.96 5.40 5.81
N LEU A 292 8.96 4.11 5.47
CA LEU A 292 7.79 3.35 5.09
C LEU A 292 7.54 2.15 5.99
N LEU A 293 6.29 1.90 6.32
CA LEU A 293 5.81 0.79 7.16
C LEU A 293 4.63 0.05 6.50
N ASP A 294 4.20 -1.08 7.08
CA ASP A 294 3.11 -1.95 6.60
C ASP A 294 3.37 -2.60 5.23
N TRP A 295 4.35 -3.47 5.17
CA TRP A 295 4.88 -4.12 3.96
C TRP A 295 4.08 -5.35 3.47
N GLY A 296 2.84 -5.53 3.93
CA GLY A 296 1.99 -6.66 3.51
C GLY A 296 1.67 -6.71 2.02
N CYS A 297 1.82 -5.59 1.32
CA CYS A 297 1.59 -5.47 -0.13
C CYS A 297 2.88 -5.20 -0.93
N VAL A 298 4.04 -5.61 -0.40
CA VAL A 298 5.32 -5.53 -1.13
C VAL A 298 5.41 -6.62 -2.18
N GLY A 299 5.93 -6.28 -3.35
CA GLY A 299 6.12 -7.25 -4.42
C GLY A 299 6.79 -6.65 -5.65
N GLN A 300 7.08 -7.49 -6.64
CA GLN A 300 7.38 -6.98 -7.97
C GLN A 300 6.08 -6.49 -8.61
N LEU A 301 6.04 -5.22 -8.93
CA LEU A 301 4.89 -4.54 -9.53
C LEU A 301 5.36 -3.59 -10.61
N ASN A 302 4.47 -3.29 -11.55
CA ASN A 302 4.69 -2.12 -12.41
C ASN A 302 4.68 -0.85 -11.53
N MET A 303 5.65 0.03 -11.73
CA MET A 303 5.82 1.25 -10.93
C MET A 303 4.60 2.17 -10.99
N GLY A 304 3.83 2.15 -12.09
CA GLY A 304 2.56 2.87 -12.19
C GLY A 304 1.51 2.37 -11.18
N MET A 305 1.53 1.08 -10.86
CA MET A 305 0.66 0.50 -9.81
C MET A 305 1.05 1.02 -8.42
N ALA A 306 2.35 1.14 -8.15
CA ALA A 306 2.84 1.69 -6.89
C ALA A 306 2.51 3.19 -6.74
N LEU A 307 2.62 3.97 -7.84
CA LEU A 307 2.24 5.39 -7.83
C LEU A 307 0.74 5.58 -7.54
N TRP A 308 -0.13 4.80 -8.18
CA TRP A 308 -1.56 4.82 -7.82
C TRP A 308 -1.76 4.44 -6.35
N GLY A 309 -1.14 3.35 -5.91
CA GLY A 309 -1.24 2.89 -4.52
C GLY A 309 -0.83 3.95 -3.50
N ALA A 310 0.25 4.69 -3.77
CA ALA A 310 0.76 5.74 -2.90
C ALA A 310 -0.14 6.99 -2.89
N MET A 311 -0.66 7.38 -4.04
CA MET A 311 -1.36 8.66 -4.22
C MET A 311 -2.88 8.53 -4.26
N SER A 312 -3.44 7.31 -4.25
CA SER A 312 -4.89 7.10 -4.39
C SER A 312 -5.73 7.83 -3.33
N GLY A 313 -5.18 8.02 -2.13
CA GLY A 313 -5.79 8.75 -1.02
C GLY A 313 -5.49 10.24 -0.99
N ALA A 314 -4.63 10.75 -1.85
CA ALA A 314 -4.23 12.16 -1.88
C ALA A 314 -5.40 13.11 -2.17
N GLU A 315 -5.22 14.40 -1.83
CA GLU A 315 -6.17 15.41 -2.25
C GLU A 315 -6.23 15.51 -3.78
N THR A 316 -7.41 15.76 -4.32
CA THR A 316 -7.62 15.89 -5.78
C THR A 316 -6.74 16.98 -6.37
N ASP A 317 -6.57 18.11 -5.65
CA ASP A 317 -5.74 19.22 -6.08
C ASP A 317 -4.25 18.84 -6.24
N LEU A 318 -3.76 17.88 -5.45
CA LEU A 318 -2.40 17.35 -5.60
C LEU A 318 -2.24 16.61 -6.94
N TRP A 319 -3.21 15.78 -7.30
CA TRP A 319 -3.24 15.14 -8.61
C TRP A 319 -3.28 16.14 -9.75
N ASP A 320 -4.12 17.15 -9.61
CA ASP A 320 -4.35 18.17 -10.64
C ASP A 320 -3.16 19.09 -10.86
N GLY A 321 -2.52 19.52 -9.78
CA GLY A 321 -1.44 20.49 -9.83
C GLY A 321 -0.03 19.90 -9.89
N HIS A 322 0.19 18.72 -9.31
CA HIS A 322 1.53 18.21 -9.02
C HIS A 322 1.85 16.82 -9.58
N PHE A 323 0.89 16.10 -10.17
CA PHE A 323 1.13 14.71 -10.63
C PHE A 323 2.29 14.61 -11.62
N GLY A 324 2.41 15.53 -12.57
CA GLY A 324 3.51 15.53 -13.54
C GLY A 324 4.87 15.74 -12.91
N GLU A 325 4.97 16.67 -11.97
CA GLU A 325 6.18 16.97 -11.20
C GLU A 325 6.59 15.79 -10.32
N LEU A 326 5.64 15.19 -9.62
CA LEU A 326 5.86 14.05 -8.75
C LEU A 326 6.32 12.80 -9.52
N VAL A 327 5.76 12.56 -10.71
CA VAL A 327 6.23 11.50 -11.62
C VAL A 327 7.67 11.77 -12.09
N ALA A 328 8.00 13.01 -12.43
CA ALA A 328 9.36 13.37 -12.84
C ALA A 328 10.37 13.18 -11.70
N LEU A 329 10.01 13.57 -10.48
CA LEU A 329 10.81 13.33 -9.27
C LEU A 329 11.04 11.84 -9.04
N PHE A 330 9.99 11.04 -9.08
CA PHE A 330 10.08 9.59 -8.92
C PHE A 330 11.03 8.96 -9.94
N ILE A 331 10.93 9.34 -11.23
CA ILE A 331 11.82 8.86 -12.30
C ILE A 331 13.27 9.27 -12.04
N ALA A 332 13.50 10.50 -11.61
CA ALA A 332 14.84 10.99 -11.29
C ALA A 332 15.49 10.18 -10.17
N GLU A 333 14.73 9.84 -9.13
CA GLU A 333 15.22 8.99 -8.02
C GLU A 333 15.45 7.53 -8.48
N VAL A 334 14.58 6.98 -9.33
CA VAL A 334 14.80 5.65 -9.93
C VAL A 334 16.14 5.62 -10.68
N GLN A 335 16.40 6.62 -11.52
CA GLN A 335 17.65 6.71 -12.29
C GLN A 335 18.87 6.96 -11.38
N HIS A 336 18.73 7.83 -10.38
CA HIS A 336 19.79 8.11 -9.41
C HIS A 336 20.25 6.85 -8.66
N CYS A 337 19.35 5.92 -8.40
CA CYS A 337 19.64 4.65 -7.74
C CYS A 337 20.06 3.52 -8.69
N GLY A 338 20.29 3.82 -9.98
CA GLY A 338 20.76 2.86 -10.97
C GLY A 338 19.66 2.09 -11.71
N GLY A 339 18.41 2.48 -11.55
CA GLY A 339 17.28 1.93 -12.29
C GLY A 339 17.22 2.39 -13.75
N PRO A 340 16.28 1.87 -14.54
CA PRO A 340 16.17 2.16 -15.97
C PRO A 340 15.74 3.61 -16.24
N ARG A 341 15.99 4.05 -17.47
CA ARG A 341 15.51 5.34 -17.96
C ARG A 341 14.05 5.20 -18.38
N LEU A 342 13.14 5.79 -17.60
CA LEU A 342 11.71 5.69 -17.82
C LEU A 342 11.17 6.91 -18.61
N ASP A 343 10.21 6.67 -19.51
CA ASP A 343 9.44 7.72 -20.15
C ASP A 343 8.30 8.19 -19.22
N PRO A 344 8.21 9.51 -18.91
CA PRO A 344 7.19 10.04 -18.00
C PRO A 344 5.75 9.85 -18.51
N GLY A 345 5.54 9.96 -19.81
CA GLY A 345 4.23 9.79 -20.44
C GLY A 345 3.73 8.36 -20.29
N ARG A 346 4.62 7.40 -20.55
CA ARG A 346 4.33 5.97 -20.40
C ARG A 346 4.06 5.59 -18.94
N LEU A 347 4.86 6.07 -17.99
CA LEU A 347 4.63 5.80 -16.57
C LEU A 347 3.30 6.38 -16.09
N ARG A 348 2.95 7.61 -16.52
CA ARG A 348 1.63 8.21 -16.24
C ARG A 348 0.50 7.36 -16.82
N ARG A 349 0.62 6.91 -18.08
CA ARG A 349 -0.37 6.02 -18.72
C ARG A 349 -0.54 4.72 -17.94
N HIS A 350 0.55 4.07 -17.52
CA HIS A 350 0.48 2.86 -16.69
C HIS A 350 -0.27 3.13 -15.37
N THR A 351 0.00 4.27 -14.72
CA THR A 351 -0.69 4.66 -13.48
C THR A 351 -2.19 4.82 -13.71
N LEU A 352 -2.60 5.51 -14.78
CA LEU A 352 -4.00 5.80 -15.08
C LEU A 352 -4.78 4.55 -15.52
N LEU A 353 -4.19 3.69 -16.35
CA LEU A 353 -4.79 2.43 -16.76
C LEU A 353 -4.98 1.48 -15.57
N TYR A 354 -3.99 1.40 -14.69
CA TYR A 354 -4.11 0.61 -13.47
C TYR A 354 -5.17 1.18 -12.52
N ALA A 355 -5.21 2.51 -12.35
CA ALA A 355 -6.26 3.18 -11.58
C ALA A 355 -7.65 2.85 -12.10
N ALA A 356 -7.84 2.81 -13.42
CA ALA A 356 -9.11 2.44 -14.04
C ALA A 356 -9.51 0.99 -13.73
N VAL A 357 -8.59 0.02 -13.90
CA VAL A 357 -8.84 -1.39 -13.57
C VAL A 357 -9.20 -1.56 -12.10
N MET A 358 -8.41 -0.97 -11.20
CA MET A 358 -8.67 -1.00 -9.76
C MET A 358 -9.98 -0.33 -9.38
N GLY A 359 -10.27 0.82 -9.98
CA GLY A 359 -11.45 1.59 -9.70
C GLY A 359 -12.74 0.87 -10.10
N VAL A 360 -12.77 0.29 -11.28
CA VAL A 360 -13.89 -0.54 -11.73
C VAL A 360 -14.10 -1.74 -10.81
N ALA A 361 -13.01 -2.35 -10.35
CA ALA A 361 -13.09 -3.49 -9.45
C ALA A 361 -13.65 -3.15 -8.06
N TRP A 362 -13.23 -2.03 -7.47
CA TRP A 362 -13.41 -1.76 -6.04
C TRP A 362 -14.14 -0.48 -5.68
N LEU A 363 -14.08 0.56 -6.52
CA LEU A 363 -14.55 1.90 -6.14
C LEU A 363 -15.95 2.24 -6.65
N LEU A 364 -16.48 1.52 -7.62
CA LEU A 364 -17.84 1.75 -8.12
C LEU A 364 -18.95 1.34 -7.11
N ASP A 365 -18.62 0.63 -6.03
CA ASP A 365 -19.55 0.29 -4.95
C ASP A 365 -19.68 1.40 -3.87
N VAL A 366 -18.86 2.47 -3.94
CA VAL A 366 -18.87 3.55 -2.94
C VAL A 366 -20.21 4.24 -2.79
N PRO A 367 -20.97 4.56 -3.87
CA PRO A 367 -22.32 5.10 -3.75
C PRO A 367 -23.26 4.22 -2.90
N ALA A 368 -23.22 2.89 -3.14
CA ALA A 368 -24.01 1.94 -2.37
C ALA A 368 -23.56 1.87 -0.89
N LEU A 369 -22.26 1.96 -0.63
CA LEU A 369 -21.70 2.02 0.72
C LEU A 369 -22.23 3.25 1.49
N ILE A 370 -22.15 4.43 0.89
CA ILE A 370 -22.64 5.69 1.50
C ILE A 370 -24.17 5.63 1.69
N HIS A 371 -24.89 5.14 0.70
CA HIS A 371 -26.36 4.97 0.80
C HIS A 371 -26.75 4.00 1.91
N LYS A 372 -26.08 2.85 2.01
CA LYS A 372 -26.30 1.86 3.07
C LYS A 372 -26.08 2.46 4.48
N ARG A 373 -25.11 3.35 4.61
CA ARG A 373 -24.76 3.95 5.91
C ARG A 373 -25.69 5.06 6.33
N PHE A 374 -26.17 5.89 5.40
CA PHE A 374 -26.85 7.15 5.68
C PHE A 374 -28.24 7.30 5.04
N GLY A 375 -28.57 6.50 4.03
CA GLY A 375 -29.80 6.69 3.27
C GLY A 375 -29.92 8.09 2.66
N ALA A 376 -31.09 8.69 2.83
CA ALA A 376 -31.35 10.07 2.37
C ALA A 376 -30.61 11.14 3.22
N ALA A 377 -30.17 10.80 4.45
CA ALA A 377 -29.49 11.71 5.38
C ALA A 377 -27.97 11.76 5.17
N ALA A 378 -27.46 11.34 4.01
CA ALA A 378 -26.04 11.38 3.72
C ALA A 378 -25.49 12.81 3.80
N PRO A 379 -24.27 12.99 4.37
CA PRO A 379 -23.63 14.29 4.45
C PRO A 379 -23.45 14.93 3.08
N ALA A 380 -23.44 16.26 3.04
CA ALA A 380 -23.20 17.02 1.81
C ALA A 380 -21.70 17.26 1.52
N SER A 381 -20.82 17.02 2.49
CA SER A 381 -19.37 17.23 2.36
C SER A 381 -18.61 16.01 2.90
N ARG A 382 -17.49 15.68 2.28
CA ARG A 382 -16.55 14.66 2.76
C ARG A 382 -15.85 15.02 4.07
N THR A 383 -15.79 16.30 4.42
CA THR A 383 -15.24 16.80 5.69
C THR A 383 -16.22 16.71 6.85
N ASP A 384 -17.49 16.34 6.61
CA ASP A 384 -18.47 16.10 7.68
C ASP A 384 -17.93 15.03 8.64
N PRO A 385 -17.99 15.24 9.96
CA PRO A 385 -17.47 14.30 10.96
C PRO A 385 -17.97 12.87 10.81
N ARG A 386 -19.18 12.67 10.27
CA ARG A 386 -19.77 11.36 10.02
C ARG A 386 -19.05 10.57 8.92
N ILE A 387 -18.35 11.24 8.00
CA ILE A 387 -17.46 10.64 6.98
C ILE A 387 -16.01 10.74 7.46
N ARG A 388 -15.56 11.93 7.85
CA ARG A 388 -14.19 12.23 8.26
C ARG A 388 -13.67 11.25 9.33
N ASN A 389 -14.47 10.96 10.35
CA ASN A 389 -14.04 10.12 11.47
C ASN A 389 -14.11 8.61 11.20
N HIS A 390 -14.55 8.19 10.00
CA HIS A 390 -14.66 6.78 9.62
C HIS A 390 -13.83 6.49 8.39
N GLU A 391 -12.65 5.89 8.57
CA GLU A 391 -11.74 5.55 7.48
C GLU A 391 -12.41 4.68 6.41
N SER A 392 -13.23 3.72 6.83
CA SER A 392 -13.98 2.83 5.93
C SER A 392 -14.98 3.56 5.00
N LEU A 393 -15.27 4.83 5.27
CA LEU A 393 -16.13 5.68 4.42
C LEU A 393 -15.29 6.72 3.68
N ARG A 394 -14.42 7.46 4.40
CA ARG A 394 -13.66 8.56 3.81
C ARG A 394 -12.65 8.07 2.77
N ALA A 395 -11.96 6.94 3.02
CA ALA A 395 -10.93 6.46 2.12
C ALA A 395 -11.51 5.98 0.78
N PRO A 396 -12.51 5.09 0.72
CA PRO A 396 -13.13 4.73 -0.55
C PRO A 396 -13.73 5.92 -1.29
N LEU A 397 -14.34 6.87 -0.58
CA LEU A 397 -14.94 8.07 -1.18
C LEU A 397 -13.89 8.97 -1.83
N GLN A 398 -12.75 9.23 -1.15
CA GLN A 398 -11.66 10.01 -1.71
C GLN A 398 -11.01 9.31 -2.91
N MET A 399 -10.74 8.00 -2.79
CA MET A 399 -10.17 7.22 -3.88
C MET A 399 -11.08 7.17 -5.11
N MET A 400 -12.40 7.03 -4.92
CA MET A 400 -13.38 7.12 -6.01
C MET A 400 -13.37 8.52 -6.64
N SER A 401 -13.31 9.57 -5.83
CA SER A 401 -13.26 10.95 -6.32
C SER A 401 -12.03 11.17 -7.19
N ASN A 402 -10.86 10.71 -6.74
CA ASN A 402 -9.62 10.79 -7.51
C ASN A 402 -9.68 9.98 -8.81
N LEU A 403 -10.21 8.74 -8.75
CA LEU A 403 -10.40 7.93 -9.94
C LEU A 403 -11.24 8.66 -11.00
N LEU A 404 -12.41 9.17 -10.61
CA LEU A 404 -13.34 9.82 -11.54
C LEU A 404 -12.72 11.12 -12.09
N ASN A 405 -12.06 11.92 -11.24
CA ASN A 405 -11.37 13.12 -11.65
C ASN A 405 -10.27 12.84 -12.69
N LEU A 406 -9.44 11.84 -12.44
CA LEU A 406 -8.38 11.43 -13.36
C LEU A 406 -8.94 10.87 -14.66
N TRP A 407 -10.07 10.14 -14.57
CA TRP A 407 -10.75 9.60 -15.75
C TRP A 407 -11.17 10.71 -16.72
N GLU A 408 -11.82 11.74 -16.19
CA GLU A 408 -12.26 12.89 -16.99
C GLU A 408 -11.09 13.71 -17.51
N ARG A 409 -10.13 14.06 -16.65
CA ARG A 409 -9.00 14.94 -17.00
C ARG A 409 -8.05 14.36 -18.04
N HIS A 410 -7.89 13.05 -18.04
CA HIS A 410 -6.88 12.39 -18.88
C HIS A 410 -7.48 11.52 -19.97
N GLY A 411 -8.80 11.49 -20.14
CA GLY A 411 -9.44 10.71 -21.18
C GLY A 411 -9.06 9.24 -21.11
N VAL A 412 -9.36 8.56 -19.98
CA VAL A 412 -8.92 7.17 -19.76
C VAL A 412 -9.38 6.22 -20.87
N GLY A 413 -10.54 6.50 -21.49
CA GLY A 413 -10.99 5.75 -22.66
C GLY A 413 -10.02 5.80 -23.83
N ASP A 414 -9.51 6.99 -24.16
CA ASP A 414 -8.54 7.18 -25.25
C ASP A 414 -7.18 6.54 -24.91
N LEU A 415 -6.77 6.60 -23.63
CA LEU A 415 -5.55 5.92 -23.18
C LEU A 415 -5.66 4.41 -23.29
N LEU A 416 -6.83 3.85 -23.04
CA LEU A 416 -7.10 2.41 -23.23
C LEU A 416 -6.99 2.02 -24.71
N ASP A 417 -7.59 2.80 -25.62
CA ASP A 417 -7.52 2.54 -27.06
C ASP A 417 -6.08 2.59 -27.56
N ALA A 418 -5.31 3.60 -27.13
CA ALA A 418 -3.89 3.69 -27.48
C ALA A 418 -3.08 2.48 -26.97
N ALA A 419 -3.37 2.01 -25.77
CA ALA A 419 -2.69 0.84 -25.19
C ALA A 419 -3.02 -0.46 -25.96
N LEU A 420 -4.28 -0.65 -26.34
CA LEU A 420 -4.71 -1.82 -27.13
C LEU A 420 -4.12 -1.82 -28.55
N ALA A 421 -4.05 -0.68 -29.20
CA ALA A 421 -3.42 -0.54 -30.52
C ALA A 421 -1.90 -0.88 -30.50
N GLU A 422 -1.21 -0.55 -29.40
CA GLU A 422 0.18 -0.96 -29.20
C GLU A 422 0.33 -2.49 -29.06
N GLU A 423 -0.58 -3.17 -28.31
CA GLU A 423 -0.55 -4.63 -28.15
C GLU A 423 -0.76 -5.34 -29.47
N ASP A 424 -1.72 -4.90 -30.29
CA ASP A 424 -2.01 -5.47 -31.61
C ASP A 424 -0.82 -5.32 -32.58
N SER A 425 -0.06 -4.24 -32.47
CA SER A 425 1.11 -3.99 -33.33
C SER A 425 2.33 -4.86 -33.00
N VAL A 426 2.41 -5.37 -31.76
CA VAL A 426 3.52 -6.22 -31.28
C VAL A 426 3.22 -7.72 -31.46
N SER A 427 1.95 -8.11 -31.53
CA SER A 427 1.56 -9.50 -31.77
C SER A 427 1.66 -9.81 -33.26
N PRO A 428 2.51 -10.80 -33.73
CA PRO A 428 2.52 -11.18 -35.14
C PRO A 428 1.13 -11.71 -35.54
N PRO A 429 0.70 -11.47 -36.77
CA PRO A 429 -0.56 -12.02 -37.25
C PRO A 429 -0.59 -13.54 -37.06
N ALA A 430 -1.65 -14.06 -36.45
CA ALA A 430 -1.85 -15.47 -36.26
C ALA A 430 -1.81 -16.13 -37.66
N ALA A 431 -0.82 -17.04 -37.89
CA ALA A 431 -0.62 -17.78 -39.11
C ALA A 431 -1.67 -18.91 -39.25
#